data_5561813ea28bb43386afb54c6c697a56
#
_entry.id   5561813ea28bb43386afb54c6c697a56
#
_cell.length_a   1.000
_cell.length_b   1.000
_cell.length_c   1.000
_cell.angle_alpha   90.00
_cell.angle_beta   90.00
_cell.angle_gamma   90.00
#
_symmetry.space_group_name_H-M   'P 1'
#
loop_
_entity.id
_entity.type
_entity.pdbx_description
1 polymer ?
#
loop_
_entity_poly.entity_id
_entity_poly.type
_entity_poly.pdbx_seq_one_letter_code
_entity_poly.pdbx_strand_id
1 'polypeptide(L)'
;MADTQVESTSSYQYDSLGRRVGKQSEIKGQTEHKHFLWQGLRMLREESPGQSSLYLYEHGSYAPLARVDQKEGEAENKVYYFHTDQIGTPLEMTDAEGQIVWQAKYRAWGAVEKLVVNEVEQNLRFQGQYFDAETGLHYNTFRYYDPEIGRFITQDPIGLLGGFNLYQYAPNSVAWVDPWGWSAKPSHSPDISKWLEKGGSVHSEIDGRTWVYTDWEANSVRYPNGHPDFTPFERQQVDVPDLKGNHGKNPGGDFGKADALAPKGPADYTKNTWHHHENKIKMQEVPKKIHNRFTHSGGVKNIKSTC
;
A
#
# COMPACT_ATOMS: atom_id res chain seq x y z
N MET A 1 10.40 -42.80 17.15
CA MET A 1 9.83 -41.52 17.55
C MET A 1 8.68 -41.27 16.60
N ALA A 2 7.44 -41.27 17.09
CA ALA A 2 6.28 -41.00 16.26
C ALA A 2 6.31 -39.53 15.85
N ASP A 3 6.37 -39.31 14.56
CA ASP A 3 6.25 -37.99 13.95
C ASP A 3 4.79 -37.54 14.14
N THR A 4 4.54 -36.73 15.15
CA THR A 4 3.23 -36.11 15.35
C THR A 4 3.09 -34.98 14.34
N GLN A 5 2.75 -35.31 13.08
CA GLN A 5 2.21 -34.32 12.16
C GLN A 5 0.97 -33.70 12.81
N VAL A 6 1.02 -32.40 13.02
CA VAL A 6 -0.16 -31.62 13.38
C VAL A 6 -1.03 -31.60 12.14
N GLU A 7 -2.07 -32.44 12.10
CA GLU A 7 -3.08 -32.38 11.06
C GLU A 7 -3.88 -31.09 11.28
N SER A 8 -3.72 -30.14 10.42
CA SER A 8 -4.60 -28.97 10.33
C SER A 8 -5.46 -29.10 9.08
N THR A 9 -6.75 -28.88 9.22
CA THR A 9 -7.70 -28.85 8.10
C THR A 9 -8.27 -27.44 8.02
N SER A 10 -8.31 -26.88 6.81
CA SER A 10 -8.87 -25.55 6.61
C SER A 10 -9.77 -25.52 5.40
N SER A 11 -10.87 -24.78 5.50
CA SER A 11 -11.79 -24.54 4.40
C SER A 11 -12.08 -23.05 4.29
N TYR A 12 -12.25 -22.59 3.05
CA TYR A 12 -12.45 -21.17 2.74
C TYR A 12 -13.69 -21.00 1.87
N GLN A 13 -14.47 -19.97 2.15
CA GLN A 13 -15.65 -19.61 1.38
C GLN A 13 -15.41 -18.27 0.67
N TYR A 14 -15.81 -18.21 -0.58
CA TYR A 14 -15.63 -17.01 -1.42
C TYR A 14 -16.96 -16.56 -1.99
N ASP A 15 -17.12 -15.27 -2.18
CA ASP A 15 -18.27 -14.71 -2.90
C ASP A 15 -18.04 -14.71 -4.42
N SER A 16 -19.03 -14.19 -5.17
CA SER A 16 -18.99 -14.12 -6.64
C SER A 16 -17.93 -13.18 -7.20
N LEU A 17 -17.33 -12.30 -6.37
CA LEU A 17 -16.24 -11.42 -6.73
C LEU A 17 -14.86 -12.01 -6.35
N GLY A 18 -14.81 -13.26 -5.87
CA GLY A 18 -13.59 -13.93 -5.44
C GLY A 18 -13.04 -13.47 -4.08
N ARG A 19 -13.81 -12.69 -3.31
CA ARG A 19 -13.41 -12.25 -1.98
C ARG A 19 -13.72 -13.34 -0.97
N ARG A 20 -12.78 -13.64 -0.08
CA ARG A 20 -12.97 -14.61 1.00
C ARG A 20 -13.95 -14.05 2.04
N VAL A 21 -15.11 -14.70 2.19
CA VAL A 21 -16.16 -14.30 3.14
C VAL A 21 -16.21 -15.19 4.37
N GLY A 22 -15.58 -16.36 4.34
CA GLY A 22 -15.52 -17.27 5.47
C GLY A 22 -14.23 -18.08 5.48
N LYS A 23 -13.80 -18.42 6.69
CA LYS A 23 -12.68 -19.31 6.98
C LYS A 23 -13.08 -20.22 8.14
N GLN A 24 -12.83 -21.50 8.00
CA GLN A 24 -12.89 -22.46 9.08
C GLN A 24 -11.56 -23.19 9.13
N SER A 25 -10.89 -23.20 10.27
CA SER A 25 -9.68 -23.98 10.48
C SER A 25 -9.80 -24.85 11.72
N GLU A 26 -9.26 -26.06 11.63
CA GLU A 26 -9.12 -26.97 12.76
C GLU A 26 -7.62 -27.19 12.99
N ILE A 27 -7.15 -26.82 14.17
CA ILE A 27 -5.75 -26.99 14.59
C ILE A 27 -5.78 -27.71 15.94
N LYS A 28 -5.17 -28.89 16.01
CA LYS A 28 -5.12 -29.72 17.24
C LYS A 28 -6.50 -29.97 17.87
N GLY A 29 -7.53 -30.16 17.04
CA GLY A 29 -8.90 -30.41 17.49
C GLY A 29 -9.67 -29.17 17.97
N GLN A 30 -9.11 -28.00 17.86
CA GLN A 30 -9.80 -26.72 18.09
C GLN A 30 -10.23 -26.12 16.75
N THR A 31 -11.54 -25.90 16.62
CA THR A 31 -12.12 -25.31 15.41
C THR A 31 -12.29 -23.81 15.60
N GLU A 32 -11.74 -23.03 14.68
CA GLU A 32 -11.92 -21.60 14.58
C GLU A 32 -12.79 -21.26 13.36
N HIS A 33 -13.73 -20.35 13.53
CA HIS A 33 -14.55 -19.81 12.46
C HIS A 33 -14.32 -18.31 12.36
N LYS A 34 -14.01 -17.79 11.16
CA LYS A 34 -13.94 -16.36 10.88
C LYS A 34 -14.82 -16.00 9.68
N HIS A 35 -15.55 -14.90 9.79
CA HIS A 35 -16.29 -14.28 8.70
C HIS A 35 -15.64 -12.94 8.35
N PHE A 36 -15.67 -12.59 7.07
CA PHE A 36 -15.05 -11.36 6.56
C PHE A 36 -16.07 -10.52 5.81
N LEU A 37 -16.12 -9.24 6.16
CA LEU A 37 -16.94 -8.24 5.49
C LEU A 37 -16.03 -7.30 4.68
N TRP A 38 -16.52 -6.91 3.51
CA TRP A 38 -15.73 -6.17 2.53
C TRP A 38 -16.41 -4.87 2.11
N GLN A 39 -15.60 -3.84 1.87
CA GLN A 39 -15.98 -2.63 1.17
C GLN A 39 -15.26 -2.59 -0.18
N GLY A 40 -15.95 -2.93 -1.26
CA GLY A 40 -15.30 -3.21 -2.53
C GLY A 40 -14.33 -4.39 -2.40
N LEU A 41 -13.05 -4.21 -2.73
CA LEU A 41 -11.99 -5.21 -2.56
C LEU A 41 -11.14 -4.99 -1.29
N ARG A 42 -11.58 -4.14 -0.37
CA ARG A 42 -10.89 -3.89 0.91
C ARG A 42 -11.63 -4.60 2.03
N MET A 43 -10.91 -5.43 2.79
CA MET A 43 -11.47 -6.08 3.98
C MET A 43 -11.77 -5.02 5.03
N LEU A 44 -13.03 -4.95 5.45
CA LEU A 44 -13.49 -3.95 6.41
C LEU A 44 -13.54 -4.51 7.83
N ARG A 45 -13.97 -5.76 7.99
CA ARG A 45 -14.23 -6.36 9.29
C ARG A 45 -13.99 -7.86 9.25
N GLU A 46 -13.46 -8.39 10.33
CA GLU A 46 -13.47 -9.82 10.62
C GLU A 46 -14.32 -10.11 11.85
N GLU A 47 -14.97 -11.25 11.87
CA GLU A 47 -15.83 -11.71 12.95
C GLU A 47 -15.47 -13.14 13.32
N SER A 48 -15.31 -13.37 14.62
CA SER A 48 -15.18 -14.70 15.24
C SER A 48 -16.28 -14.85 16.28
N PRO A 49 -16.58 -16.07 16.76
CA PRO A 49 -17.55 -16.24 17.84
C PRO A 49 -17.20 -15.36 19.05
N GLY A 50 -18.13 -14.49 19.43
CA GLY A 50 -17.98 -13.56 20.57
C GLY A 50 -17.07 -12.35 20.34
N GLN A 51 -16.50 -12.15 19.15
CA GLN A 51 -15.63 -11.01 18.88
C GLN A 51 -15.73 -10.54 17.43
N SER A 52 -15.63 -9.23 17.24
CA SER A 52 -15.45 -8.63 15.90
C SER A 52 -14.40 -7.54 15.91
N SER A 53 -13.67 -7.40 14.81
CA SER A 53 -12.62 -6.40 14.61
C SER A 53 -12.91 -5.59 13.35
N LEU A 54 -13.16 -4.29 13.49
CA LEU A 54 -13.40 -3.35 12.41
C LEU A 54 -12.09 -2.62 12.09
N TYR A 55 -11.70 -2.60 10.83
CA TYR A 55 -10.47 -1.94 10.35
C TYR A 55 -10.80 -0.61 9.68
N LEU A 56 -10.07 0.42 10.07
CA LEU A 56 -10.09 1.75 9.47
C LEU A 56 -8.80 1.96 8.69
N TYR A 57 -8.91 2.50 7.48
CA TYR A 57 -7.79 2.65 6.55
C TYR A 57 -7.58 4.09 6.13
N GLU A 58 -6.37 4.42 5.74
CA GLU A 58 -6.06 5.69 5.11
C GLU A 58 -6.93 5.90 3.86
N HIS A 59 -7.36 7.13 3.62
CA HIS A 59 -8.24 7.45 2.50
C HIS A 59 -7.60 7.10 1.15
N GLY A 60 -8.29 6.29 0.35
CA GLY A 60 -7.81 5.86 -0.97
C GLY A 60 -6.66 4.83 -0.92
N SER A 61 -6.39 4.23 0.24
CA SER A 61 -5.30 3.30 0.49
C SER A 61 -5.80 2.01 1.16
N TYR A 62 -4.94 1.01 1.23
CA TYR A 62 -5.11 -0.22 2.02
C TYR A 62 -4.22 -0.21 3.28
N ALA A 63 -3.53 0.91 3.56
CA ALA A 63 -2.76 1.10 4.78
C ALA A 63 -3.70 1.24 5.99
N PRO A 64 -3.61 0.38 7.00
CA PRO A 64 -4.47 0.46 8.17
C PRO A 64 -4.05 1.63 9.07
N LEU A 65 -5.05 2.34 9.63
CA LEU A 65 -4.87 3.41 10.62
C LEU A 65 -5.25 2.96 12.01
N ALA A 66 -6.39 2.27 12.15
CA ALA A 66 -6.89 1.83 13.44
C ALA A 66 -7.72 0.54 13.30
N ARG A 67 -7.84 -0.17 14.42
CA ARG A 67 -8.73 -1.31 14.59
C ARG A 67 -9.62 -1.08 15.82
N VAL A 68 -10.91 -1.38 15.68
CA VAL A 68 -11.87 -1.34 16.77
C VAL A 68 -12.37 -2.74 17.04
N ASP A 69 -12.01 -3.28 18.19
CA ASP A 69 -12.45 -4.61 18.64
C ASP A 69 -13.67 -4.47 19.53
N GLN A 70 -14.69 -5.25 19.23
CA GLN A 70 -15.88 -5.41 20.02
C GLN A 70 -15.96 -6.86 20.49
N LYS A 71 -16.11 -7.08 21.79
CA LYS A 71 -16.20 -8.41 22.38
C LYS A 71 -17.55 -8.56 23.08
N GLU A 72 -18.18 -9.70 22.88
CA GLU A 72 -19.47 -10.01 23.50
C GLU A 72 -19.33 -9.99 25.04
N GLY A 73 -20.25 -9.28 25.69
CA GLY A 73 -20.24 -9.12 27.16
C GLY A 73 -19.35 -7.98 27.67
N GLU A 74 -18.53 -7.35 26.81
CA GLU A 74 -17.80 -6.11 27.17
C GLU A 74 -18.61 -4.87 26.78
N ALA A 75 -18.70 -3.88 27.70
CA ALA A 75 -19.49 -2.66 27.47
C ALA A 75 -18.76 -1.65 26.56
N GLU A 76 -17.45 -1.71 26.51
CA GLU A 76 -16.60 -0.77 25.78
C GLU A 76 -15.81 -1.48 24.69
N ASN A 77 -15.69 -0.81 23.55
CA ASN A 77 -14.86 -1.25 22.44
C ASN A 77 -13.38 -0.93 22.74
N LYS A 78 -12.47 -1.82 22.37
CA LYS A 78 -11.04 -1.54 22.42
C LYS A 78 -10.58 -0.95 21.09
N VAL A 79 -9.85 0.15 21.17
CA VAL A 79 -9.30 0.83 20.00
C VAL A 79 -7.80 0.64 19.97
N TYR A 80 -7.29 0.25 18.81
CA TYR A 80 -5.87 0.08 18.55
C TYR A 80 -5.46 0.93 17.36
N TYR A 81 -4.24 1.49 17.39
CA TYR A 81 -3.68 2.33 16.34
C TYR A 81 -2.50 1.64 15.67
N PHE A 82 -2.49 1.62 14.35
CA PHE A 82 -1.41 1.04 13.58
C PHE A 82 -0.31 2.06 13.31
N HIS A 83 0.94 1.63 13.49
CA HIS A 83 2.14 2.33 13.06
C HIS A 83 2.75 1.52 11.91
N THR A 84 2.80 2.13 10.74
CA THR A 84 3.16 1.45 9.50
C THR A 84 4.45 2.00 8.90
N ASP A 85 5.09 1.20 8.03
CA ASP A 85 6.17 1.67 7.18
C ASP A 85 5.66 2.57 6.04
N GLN A 86 6.56 2.95 5.14
CA GLN A 86 6.26 3.87 4.02
C GLN A 86 5.29 3.30 2.99
N ILE A 87 5.08 2.00 2.93
CA ILE A 87 4.11 1.36 2.03
C ILE A 87 2.85 0.88 2.76
N GLY A 88 2.70 1.20 4.06
CA GLY A 88 1.54 0.85 4.85
C GLY A 88 1.57 -0.55 5.47
N THR A 89 2.74 -1.17 5.62
CA THR A 89 2.89 -2.42 6.34
C THR A 89 2.86 -2.17 7.84
N PRO A 90 2.00 -2.83 8.63
CA PRO A 90 1.99 -2.68 10.08
C PRO A 90 3.32 -3.13 10.70
N LEU A 91 3.98 -2.25 11.44
CA LEU A 91 5.17 -2.54 12.22
C LEU A 91 4.85 -2.70 13.70
N GLU A 92 3.96 -1.84 14.19
CA GLU A 92 3.51 -1.81 15.58
C GLU A 92 2.02 -1.53 15.66
N MET A 93 1.41 -1.92 16.76
CA MET A 93 0.04 -1.56 17.12
C MET A 93 0.01 -1.17 18.60
N THR A 94 -0.56 0.00 18.90
CA THR A 94 -0.72 0.49 20.28
C THR A 94 -2.19 0.49 20.68
N ASP A 95 -2.46 0.36 21.96
CA ASP A 95 -3.78 0.62 22.57
C ASP A 95 -4.07 2.13 22.70
N ALA A 96 -5.19 2.47 23.31
CA ALA A 96 -5.61 3.86 23.53
C ALA A 96 -4.70 4.61 24.53
N GLU A 97 -4.02 3.91 25.42
CA GLU A 97 -3.06 4.42 26.39
C GLU A 97 -1.64 4.58 25.81
N GLY A 98 -1.43 4.15 24.55
CA GLY A 98 -0.14 4.21 23.86
C GLY A 98 0.80 3.05 24.20
N GLN A 99 0.30 1.98 24.84
CA GLN A 99 1.11 0.79 25.09
C GLN A 99 1.20 -0.06 23.82
N ILE A 100 2.39 -0.56 23.50
CA ILE A 100 2.59 -1.47 22.37
C ILE A 100 2.00 -2.83 22.73
N VAL A 101 0.95 -3.25 22.01
CA VAL A 101 0.27 -4.54 22.19
C VAL A 101 0.63 -5.55 21.10
N TRP A 102 1.21 -5.08 19.99
CA TRP A 102 1.76 -5.91 18.93
C TRP A 102 2.94 -5.20 18.26
N GLN A 103 4.01 -5.95 17.96
CA GLN A 103 5.18 -5.44 17.24
C GLN A 103 5.86 -6.57 16.49
N ALA A 104 6.16 -6.35 15.21
CA ALA A 104 6.83 -7.31 14.34
C ALA A 104 8.07 -6.72 13.66
N LYS A 105 9.07 -7.58 13.45
CA LYS A 105 10.19 -7.34 12.52
C LYS A 105 10.00 -8.20 11.30
N TYR A 106 10.22 -7.61 10.12
CA TYR A 106 10.02 -8.27 8.84
C TYR A 106 11.33 -8.47 8.10
N ARG A 107 11.41 -9.56 7.32
CA ARG A 107 12.37 -9.71 6.23
C ARG A 107 11.89 -8.90 5.02
N ALA A 108 12.79 -8.66 4.07
CA ALA A 108 12.55 -7.80 2.91
C ALA A 108 11.27 -8.14 2.12
N TRP A 109 10.85 -9.40 2.06
CA TRP A 109 9.67 -9.86 1.32
C TRP A 109 8.47 -10.17 2.21
N GLY A 110 8.42 -9.58 3.41
CA GLY A 110 7.23 -9.59 4.25
C GLY A 110 7.06 -10.81 5.15
N ALA A 111 8.01 -11.75 5.17
CA ALA A 111 8.05 -12.77 6.21
C ALA A 111 8.32 -12.13 7.57
N VAL A 112 7.54 -12.49 8.59
CA VAL A 112 7.77 -12.04 9.96
C VAL A 112 8.99 -12.76 10.50
N GLU A 113 10.09 -12.02 10.68
CA GLU A 113 11.31 -12.56 11.27
C GLU A 113 11.14 -12.80 12.77
N LYS A 114 10.46 -11.85 13.46
CA LYS A 114 10.24 -11.92 14.90
C LYS A 114 9.01 -11.13 15.30
N LEU A 115 8.13 -11.74 16.10
CA LEU A 115 7.14 -11.03 16.91
C LEU A 115 7.81 -10.60 18.21
N VAL A 116 7.98 -9.28 18.39
CA VAL A 116 8.62 -8.70 19.57
C VAL A 116 7.61 -8.58 20.70
N VAL A 117 6.37 -8.13 20.36
CA VAL A 117 5.21 -8.09 21.25
C VAL A 117 4.05 -8.75 20.50
N ASN A 118 3.27 -9.59 21.19
CA ASN A 118 2.14 -10.32 20.62
C ASN A 118 1.05 -10.57 21.69
N GLU A 119 0.54 -9.49 22.27
CA GLU A 119 -0.54 -9.54 23.26
C GLU A 119 -1.91 -9.57 22.61
N VAL A 120 -2.01 -9.03 21.40
CA VAL A 120 -3.23 -8.99 20.59
C VAL A 120 -2.93 -9.59 19.21
N GLU A 121 -3.77 -10.52 18.75
CA GLU A 121 -3.64 -11.12 17.41
C GLU A 121 -3.76 -10.01 16.33
N GLN A 122 -2.82 -9.98 15.38
CA GLN A 122 -2.81 -9.05 14.26
C GLN A 122 -2.35 -9.75 12.98
N ASN A 123 -3.24 -9.82 11.97
CA ASN A 123 -3.06 -10.62 10.76
C ASN A 123 -2.85 -9.80 9.48
N LEU A 124 -2.98 -8.47 9.52
CA LEU A 124 -2.65 -7.66 8.34
C LEU A 124 -1.13 -7.70 8.07
N ARG A 125 -0.77 -7.73 6.78
CA ARG A 125 0.62 -7.77 6.30
C ARG A 125 0.86 -6.64 5.31
N PHE A 126 1.48 -6.88 4.16
CA PHE A 126 1.51 -5.88 3.08
C PHE A 126 0.09 -5.44 2.72
N GLN A 127 -0.07 -4.27 2.13
CA GLN A 127 -1.40 -3.75 1.79
C GLN A 127 -2.25 -4.79 1.05
N GLY A 128 -3.45 -5.06 1.59
CA GLY A 128 -4.39 -6.05 1.06
C GLY A 128 -4.11 -7.50 1.48
N GLN A 129 -3.03 -7.77 2.24
CA GLN A 129 -2.68 -9.10 2.69
C GLN A 129 -3.19 -9.40 4.10
N TYR A 130 -3.66 -10.64 4.28
CA TYR A 130 -4.09 -11.21 5.56
C TYR A 130 -3.36 -12.54 5.81
N PHE A 131 -2.68 -12.65 6.93
CA PHE A 131 -1.92 -13.84 7.32
C PHE A 131 -2.83 -14.99 7.76
N ASP A 132 -2.61 -16.17 7.22
CA ASP A 132 -3.25 -17.42 7.59
C ASP A 132 -2.26 -18.30 8.36
N ALA A 133 -2.44 -18.35 9.69
CA ALA A 133 -1.51 -19.06 10.58
C ALA A 133 -1.43 -20.57 10.28
N GLU A 134 -2.50 -21.17 9.78
CA GLU A 134 -2.57 -22.60 9.44
C GLU A 134 -1.76 -22.98 8.21
N THR A 135 -1.53 -22.04 7.28
CA THR A 135 -0.78 -22.28 6.04
C THR A 135 0.56 -21.57 6.00
N GLY A 136 0.75 -20.54 6.83
CA GLY A 136 1.88 -19.62 6.75
C GLY A 136 1.83 -18.67 5.57
N LEU A 137 0.76 -18.72 4.77
CA LEU A 137 0.59 -17.88 3.58
C LEU A 137 -0.13 -16.57 3.93
N HIS A 138 -0.01 -15.58 3.04
CA HIS A 138 -0.80 -14.37 3.09
C HIS A 138 -1.89 -14.43 2.02
N TYR A 139 -3.16 -14.44 2.43
CA TYR A 139 -4.30 -14.28 1.53
C TYR A 139 -4.29 -12.86 0.98
N ASN A 140 -4.34 -12.71 -0.33
CA ASN A 140 -4.29 -11.43 -1.04
C ASN A 140 -5.36 -11.38 -2.13
N THR A 141 -6.62 -11.36 -1.74
CA THR A 141 -7.85 -11.35 -2.54
C THR A 141 -7.90 -12.42 -3.65
N PHE A 142 -7.16 -12.26 -4.74
CA PHE A 142 -7.19 -13.18 -5.89
C PHE A 142 -6.08 -14.22 -5.89
N ARG A 143 -5.07 -14.04 -5.03
CA ARG A 143 -3.93 -14.97 -4.92
C ARG A 143 -3.53 -15.21 -3.47
N TYR A 144 -2.67 -16.20 -3.28
CA TYR A 144 -1.97 -16.44 -2.02
C TYR A 144 -0.49 -16.15 -2.21
N TYR A 145 0.05 -15.36 -1.31
CA TYR A 145 1.44 -14.96 -1.30
C TYR A 145 2.22 -15.76 -0.26
N ASP A 146 3.37 -16.29 -0.67
CA ASP A 146 4.30 -16.97 0.23
C ASP A 146 5.44 -16.01 0.58
N PRO A 147 5.48 -15.51 1.85
CA PRO A 147 6.47 -14.53 2.25
C PRO A 147 7.88 -15.12 2.41
N GLU A 148 8.02 -16.45 2.58
CA GLU A 148 9.33 -17.09 2.72
C GLU A 148 10.07 -17.14 1.39
N ILE A 149 9.36 -17.30 0.28
CA ILE A 149 9.94 -17.30 -1.07
C ILE A 149 9.70 -16.01 -1.86
N GLY A 150 8.94 -15.06 -1.28
CA GLY A 150 8.75 -13.72 -1.83
C GLY A 150 7.91 -13.65 -3.11
N ARG A 151 6.97 -14.59 -3.31
CA ARG A 151 6.13 -14.62 -4.51
C ARG A 151 4.75 -15.22 -4.26
N PHE A 152 3.84 -15.06 -5.22
CA PHE A 152 2.58 -15.77 -5.24
C PHE A 152 2.76 -17.26 -5.54
N ILE A 153 1.88 -18.11 -5.00
CA ILE A 153 1.88 -19.58 -5.22
C ILE A 153 1.07 -19.99 -6.45
N THR A 154 0.26 -19.09 -7.01
CA THR A 154 -0.54 -19.29 -8.22
C THR A 154 -0.17 -18.27 -9.28
N GLN A 155 -0.49 -18.60 -10.54
CA GLN A 155 -0.28 -17.68 -11.65
C GLN A 155 -1.19 -16.45 -11.54
N ASP A 156 -0.74 -15.35 -12.13
CA ASP A 156 -1.51 -14.11 -12.19
C ASP A 156 -2.82 -14.32 -12.96
N PRO A 157 -3.99 -13.99 -12.39
CA PRO A 157 -5.28 -14.16 -13.08
C PRO A 157 -5.43 -13.26 -14.31
N ILE A 158 -4.66 -12.16 -14.43
CA ILE A 158 -4.61 -11.33 -15.64
C ILE A 158 -3.49 -11.76 -16.61
N GLY A 159 -2.80 -12.84 -16.31
CA GLY A 159 -1.74 -13.38 -17.15
C GLY A 159 -0.61 -12.38 -17.40
N LEU A 160 -0.12 -12.33 -18.63
CA LEU A 160 1.00 -11.45 -19.02
C LEU A 160 0.69 -9.95 -18.92
N LEU A 161 -0.56 -9.55 -18.70
CA LEU A 161 -0.91 -8.14 -18.42
C LEU A 161 -0.34 -7.66 -17.07
N GLY A 162 -0.11 -8.57 -16.13
CA GLY A 162 0.55 -8.29 -14.86
C GLY A 162 2.09 -8.31 -14.92
N GLY A 163 2.66 -8.72 -16.06
CA GLY A 163 4.11 -8.86 -16.26
C GLY A 163 4.51 -10.24 -16.78
N PHE A 164 5.78 -10.39 -17.17
CA PHE A 164 6.30 -11.68 -17.70
C PHE A 164 6.41 -12.78 -16.64
N ASN A 165 6.66 -12.42 -15.39
CA ASN A 165 6.73 -13.38 -14.29
C ASN A 165 5.35 -13.46 -13.60
N LEU A 166 4.57 -14.47 -13.98
CA LEU A 166 3.20 -14.67 -13.51
C LEU A 166 3.07 -14.90 -11.99
N TYR A 167 4.17 -15.14 -11.29
CA TYR A 167 4.21 -15.38 -9.85
C TYR A 167 4.79 -14.21 -9.05
N GLN A 168 5.22 -13.15 -9.71
CA GLN A 168 5.85 -12.00 -9.07
C GLN A 168 4.84 -11.23 -8.23
N TYR A 169 5.25 -10.84 -7.00
CA TYR A 169 4.49 -9.89 -6.18
C TYR A 169 4.71 -8.45 -6.67
N ALA A 170 5.95 -8.01 -6.69
CA ALA A 170 6.33 -6.66 -7.08
C ALA A 170 7.81 -6.59 -7.51
N PRO A 171 8.21 -5.60 -8.30
CA PRO A 171 9.63 -5.37 -8.61
C PRO A 171 10.46 -4.96 -7.39
N ASN A 172 9.82 -4.31 -6.42
CA ASN A 172 10.45 -3.83 -5.19
C ASN A 172 9.41 -3.82 -4.05
N SER A 173 9.62 -4.65 -3.04
CA SER A 173 8.71 -4.84 -1.92
C SER A 173 8.62 -3.66 -0.94
N VAL A 174 9.52 -2.68 -1.03
CA VAL A 174 9.52 -1.48 -0.15
C VAL A 174 8.96 -0.22 -0.81
N ALA A 175 8.58 -0.29 -2.08
CA ALA A 175 8.05 0.85 -2.83
C ALA A 175 6.79 0.53 -3.66
N TRP A 176 6.44 -0.76 -3.79
CA TRP A 176 5.34 -1.23 -4.59
C TRP A 176 4.35 -2.03 -3.74
N VAL A 177 3.09 -1.96 -4.10
CA VAL A 177 2.01 -2.69 -3.43
C VAL A 177 1.12 -3.37 -4.46
N ASP A 178 0.65 -4.58 -4.13
CA ASP A 178 -0.36 -5.31 -4.89
C ASP A 178 -1.52 -5.69 -3.97
N PRO A 179 -2.45 -4.75 -3.67
CA PRO A 179 -3.48 -4.97 -2.66
C PRO A 179 -4.49 -6.07 -3.02
N TRP A 180 -4.53 -6.48 -4.27
CA TRP A 180 -5.51 -7.47 -4.76
C TRP A 180 -4.87 -8.80 -5.16
N GLY A 181 -3.54 -8.88 -5.19
CA GLY A 181 -2.88 -10.03 -5.79
C GLY A 181 -3.13 -10.12 -7.29
N TRP A 182 -3.24 -8.98 -7.97
CA TRP A 182 -3.61 -8.89 -9.38
C TRP A 182 -2.57 -8.15 -10.21
N SER A 183 -2.10 -7.02 -9.68
CA SER A 183 -1.13 -6.18 -10.38
C SER A 183 -0.43 -5.26 -9.40
N ALA A 184 0.87 -5.45 -9.24
CA ALA A 184 1.67 -4.54 -8.44
C ALA A 184 1.73 -3.17 -9.11
N LYS A 185 1.51 -2.12 -8.33
CA LYS A 185 1.59 -0.73 -8.77
C LYS A 185 2.48 0.09 -7.82
N PRO A 186 3.03 1.23 -8.28
CA PRO A 186 3.71 2.14 -7.38
C PRO A 186 2.79 2.57 -6.23
N SER A 187 3.31 2.57 -5.01
CA SER A 187 2.56 3.12 -3.86
C SER A 187 2.20 4.58 -4.13
N HIS A 188 1.00 4.99 -3.72
CA HIS A 188 0.47 6.34 -3.95
C HIS A 188 0.23 6.75 -5.42
N SER A 189 0.39 5.85 -6.41
CA SER A 189 -0.11 6.11 -7.77
C SER A 189 -1.64 6.15 -7.78
N PRO A 190 -2.29 6.70 -8.84
CA PRO A 190 -3.74 6.76 -8.90
C PRO A 190 -4.39 5.39 -8.67
N ASP A 191 -5.55 5.37 -8.02
CA ASP A 191 -6.35 4.18 -7.84
C ASP A 191 -6.84 3.68 -9.21
N ILE A 192 -6.47 2.45 -9.57
CA ILE A 192 -6.73 1.89 -10.89
C ILE A 192 -8.23 1.80 -11.18
N SER A 193 -9.04 1.30 -10.24
CA SER A 193 -10.48 1.14 -10.45
C SER A 193 -11.15 2.48 -10.71
N LYS A 194 -10.91 3.46 -9.84
CA LYS A 194 -11.44 4.83 -10.00
C LYS A 194 -10.91 5.53 -11.25
N TRP A 195 -9.69 5.17 -11.69
CA TRP A 195 -9.11 5.72 -12.90
C TRP A 195 -9.81 5.21 -14.15
N LEU A 196 -10.05 3.89 -14.22
CA LEU A 196 -10.78 3.25 -15.30
C LEU A 196 -12.25 3.68 -15.35
N GLU A 197 -12.92 3.80 -14.21
CA GLU A 197 -14.30 4.31 -14.10
C GLU A 197 -14.47 5.71 -14.70
N LYS A 198 -13.42 6.54 -14.64
CA LYS A 198 -13.40 7.88 -15.26
C LYS A 198 -13.03 7.88 -16.74
N GLY A 199 -12.84 6.71 -17.35
CA GLY A 199 -12.45 6.58 -18.75
C GLY A 199 -10.95 6.74 -19.00
N GLY A 200 -10.12 6.69 -17.98
CA GLY A 200 -8.67 6.59 -18.13
C GLY A 200 -8.22 5.17 -18.50
N SER A 201 -6.96 5.02 -18.86
CA SER A 201 -6.32 3.71 -19.08
C SER A 201 -5.04 3.58 -18.29
N VAL A 202 -4.65 2.33 -18.00
CA VAL A 202 -3.45 2.01 -17.24
C VAL A 202 -2.81 0.76 -17.86
N HIS A 203 -1.50 0.79 -18.06
CA HIS A 203 -0.74 -0.38 -18.49
C HIS A 203 0.69 -0.33 -17.92
N SER A 204 1.34 -1.47 -17.84
CA SER A 204 2.78 -1.56 -17.58
C SER A 204 3.54 -1.64 -18.91
N GLU A 205 4.72 -1.03 -18.98
CA GLU A 205 5.62 -1.22 -20.10
C GLU A 205 6.27 -2.62 -20.08
N ILE A 206 6.96 -2.98 -21.15
CA ILE A 206 7.60 -4.30 -21.32
C ILE A 206 8.61 -4.60 -20.20
N ASP A 207 9.21 -3.58 -19.59
CA ASP A 207 10.13 -3.74 -18.45
C ASP A 207 9.46 -4.24 -17.16
N GLY A 208 8.12 -4.27 -17.10
CA GLY A 208 7.33 -4.64 -15.94
C GLY A 208 7.50 -3.73 -14.72
N ARG A 209 8.26 -2.62 -14.85
CA ARG A 209 8.59 -1.69 -13.77
C ARG A 209 8.05 -0.29 -13.99
N THR A 210 7.79 0.05 -15.23
CA THR A 210 7.23 1.36 -15.60
C THR A 210 5.74 1.23 -15.82
N TRP A 211 4.97 1.94 -15.03
CA TRP A 211 3.52 2.06 -15.21
C TRP A 211 3.20 3.33 -15.96
N VAL A 212 2.21 3.26 -16.85
CA VAL A 212 1.71 4.40 -17.63
C VAL A 212 0.25 4.58 -17.30
N TYR A 213 -0.09 5.73 -16.76
CA TYR A 213 -1.45 6.17 -16.54
C TYR A 213 -1.81 7.19 -17.60
N THR A 214 -2.88 6.96 -18.36
CA THR A 214 -3.44 7.92 -19.30
C THR A 214 -4.81 8.34 -18.80
N ASP A 215 -5.02 9.65 -18.65
CA ASP A 215 -6.31 10.16 -18.21
C ASP A 215 -7.34 10.26 -19.36
N TRP A 216 -8.57 10.60 -19.01
CA TRP A 216 -9.70 10.76 -19.96
C TRP A 216 -9.58 11.98 -20.88
N GLU A 217 -8.53 12.80 -20.72
CA GLU A 217 -8.15 13.90 -21.62
C GLU A 217 -6.91 13.54 -22.45
N ALA A 218 -6.52 12.27 -22.47
CA ALA A 218 -5.36 11.74 -23.16
C ALA A 218 -4.00 12.27 -22.65
N ASN A 219 -3.92 12.81 -21.42
CA ASN A 219 -2.63 13.08 -20.80
C ASN A 219 -2.05 11.79 -20.23
N SER A 220 -0.79 11.49 -20.53
CA SER A 220 -0.10 10.29 -20.06
C SER A 220 1.08 10.63 -19.18
N VAL A 221 1.16 10.01 -18.02
CA VAL A 221 2.30 10.10 -17.09
C VAL A 221 2.86 8.71 -16.85
N ARG A 222 4.17 8.57 -17.04
CA ARG A 222 4.93 7.36 -16.76
C ARG A 222 5.39 7.37 -15.30
N TYR A 223 5.46 6.19 -14.71
CA TYR A 223 5.96 5.99 -13.34
C TYR A 223 7.13 5.00 -13.35
N PRO A 224 8.30 5.41 -13.85
CA PRO A 224 9.50 4.58 -13.76
C PRO A 224 9.91 4.43 -12.30
N ASN A 225 10.17 3.20 -11.87
CA ASN A 225 10.55 2.90 -10.49
C ASN A 225 9.60 3.48 -9.41
N GLY A 226 8.33 3.69 -9.75
CA GLY A 226 7.31 4.14 -8.82
C GLY A 226 7.16 5.66 -8.67
N HIS A 227 7.96 6.46 -9.36
CA HIS A 227 7.89 7.92 -9.33
C HIS A 227 7.33 8.48 -10.65
N PRO A 228 6.51 9.54 -10.62
CA PRO A 228 5.95 10.11 -11.84
C PRO A 228 7.02 10.87 -12.63
N ASP A 229 7.07 10.63 -13.92
CA ASP A 229 7.84 11.44 -14.86
C ASP A 229 6.96 12.57 -15.42
N PHE A 230 7.11 13.76 -14.86
CA PHE A 230 6.41 14.97 -15.32
C PHE A 230 7.18 15.76 -16.39
N THR A 231 8.31 15.27 -16.88
CA THR A 231 9.12 15.95 -17.92
C THR A 231 8.28 16.36 -19.15
N PRO A 232 7.32 15.55 -19.65
CA PRO A 232 6.50 15.98 -20.79
C PRO A 232 5.58 17.17 -20.52
N PHE A 233 5.34 17.52 -19.26
CA PHE A 233 4.45 18.60 -18.84
C PHE A 233 5.19 19.76 -18.17
N GLU A 234 6.50 19.65 -17.99
CA GLU A 234 7.25 20.69 -17.30
C GLU A 234 7.36 21.97 -18.12
N ARG A 235 7.11 23.11 -17.47
CA ARG A 235 7.40 24.42 -18.02
C ARG A 235 8.89 24.75 -17.91
N GLN A 236 9.49 24.40 -16.78
CA GLN A 236 10.90 24.59 -16.45
C GLN A 236 11.31 23.69 -15.28
N GLN A 237 12.61 23.51 -15.13
CA GLN A 237 13.20 22.82 -13.99
C GLN A 237 14.39 23.60 -13.44
N VAL A 238 14.64 23.44 -12.15
CA VAL A 238 15.79 24.05 -11.46
C VAL A 238 16.36 23.07 -10.44
N ASP A 239 17.65 23.12 -10.24
CA ASP A 239 18.31 22.42 -9.15
C ASP A 239 18.37 23.35 -7.95
N VAL A 240 17.75 22.95 -6.85
CA VAL A 240 17.65 23.70 -5.60
C VAL A 240 18.46 22.97 -4.53
N PRO A 241 19.58 23.53 -4.10
CA PRO A 241 20.34 22.94 -3.00
C PRO A 241 19.54 23.01 -1.68
N ASP A 242 19.79 22.06 -0.79
CA ASP A 242 19.24 22.05 0.56
C ASP A 242 17.69 22.09 0.61
N LEU A 243 17.03 21.27 -0.20
CA LEU A 243 15.58 21.09 -0.14
C LEU A 243 15.18 20.52 1.23
N LYS A 244 14.14 21.10 1.82
CA LYS A 244 13.59 20.73 3.14
C LYS A 244 12.29 19.90 3.04
N GLY A 245 11.80 19.64 1.84
CA GLY A 245 10.53 18.96 1.61
C GLY A 245 9.34 19.77 2.08
N ASN A 246 9.34 21.08 1.88
CA ASN A 246 8.23 21.98 2.20
C ASN A 246 7.73 22.73 0.95
N HIS A 247 6.48 23.20 1.02
CA HIS A 247 5.83 23.94 -0.07
C HIS A 247 5.83 25.46 0.14
N GLY A 248 6.78 25.97 0.95
CA GLY A 248 6.88 27.38 1.28
C GLY A 248 7.24 28.23 0.07
N LYS A 249 6.46 29.30 -0.18
CA LYS A 249 6.66 30.24 -1.28
C LYS A 249 7.52 31.46 -0.88
N ASN A 250 7.88 31.56 0.39
CA ASN A 250 8.82 32.57 0.88
C ASN A 250 10.26 32.20 0.50
N PRO A 251 11.23 33.12 0.56
CA PRO A 251 12.62 32.86 0.15
C PRO A 251 13.31 31.70 0.90
N GLY A 252 12.83 31.33 2.09
CA GLY A 252 13.35 30.19 2.88
C GLY A 252 12.65 28.86 2.59
N GLY A 253 11.53 28.87 1.87
CA GLY A 253 10.80 27.69 1.46
C GLY A 253 11.29 27.13 0.12
N ASP A 254 11.04 25.85 -0.14
CA ASP A 254 11.55 25.19 -1.35
C ASP A 254 10.97 25.80 -2.64
N PHE A 255 9.69 26.16 -2.64
CA PHE A 255 9.05 26.84 -3.78
C PHE A 255 9.60 28.23 -4.01
N GLY A 256 9.84 29.01 -2.93
CA GLY A 256 10.44 30.32 -3.04
C GLY A 256 11.89 30.28 -3.55
N LYS A 257 12.67 29.28 -3.15
CA LYS A 257 14.02 29.05 -3.69
C LYS A 257 13.97 28.67 -5.17
N ALA A 258 13.03 27.81 -5.57
CA ALA A 258 12.85 27.44 -6.97
C ALA A 258 12.42 28.64 -7.83
N ASP A 259 11.51 29.49 -7.35
CA ASP A 259 11.11 30.73 -8.03
C ASP A 259 12.28 31.69 -8.23
N ALA A 260 13.17 31.81 -7.26
CA ALA A 260 14.35 32.66 -7.34
C ALA A 260 15.38 32.16 -8.38
N LEU A 261 15.44 30.88 -8.65
CA LEU A 261 16.32 30.22 -9.61
C LEU A 261 15.68 30.03 -10.99
N ALA A 262 14.38 30.30 -11.12
CA ALA A 262 13.57 29.98 -12.28
C ALA A 262 13.95 30.79 -13.55
N PRO A 263 14.49 30.15 -14.61
CA PRO A 263 14.96 30.86 -15.80
C PRO A 263 13.83 31.50 -16.62
N LYS A 264 12.61 31.00 -16.50
CA LYS A 264 11.40 31.56 -17.14
C LYS A 264 10.56 32.39 -16.17
N GLY A 265 11.16 32.86 -15.07
CA GLY A 265 10.50 33.62 -13.99
C GLY A 265 9.69 32.73 -13.05
N PRO A 266 9.20 33.29 -11.93
CA PRO A 266 8.48 32.59 -10.90
C PRO A 266 7.26 31.84 -11.42
N ALA A 267 6.83 30.80 -10.69
CA ALA A 267 5.65 30.02 -11.05
C ALA A 267 4.37 30.85 -10.92
N ASP A 268 3.50 30.77 -11.92
CA ASP A 268 2.10 31.23 -11.79
C ASP A 268 1.31 30.20 -10.97
N TYR A 269 1.24 30.40 -9.67
CA TYR A 269 0.55 29.49 -8.76
C TYR A 269 -0.97 29.43 -8.95
N THR A 270 -1.55 30.14 -9.88
CA THR A 270 -2.94 29.91 -10.30
C THR A 270 -3.05 28.72 -11.24
N LYS A 271 -2.03 28.46 -12.04
CA LYS A 271 -1.98 27.43 -13.10
C LYS A 271 -1.01 26.30 -12.80
N ASN A 272 0.16 26.62 -12.22
CA ASN A 272 1.28 25.71 -12.04
C ASN A 272 1.62 25.51 -10.57
N THR A 273 2.43 24.49 -10.30
CA THR A 273 3.06 24.22 -9.00
C THR A 273 4.44 23.66 -9.20
N TRP A 274 5.30 23.81 -8.21
CA TRP A 274 6.55 23.09 -8.18
C TRP A 274 6.36 21.66 -7.68
N HIS A 275 6.96 20.71 -8.35
CA HIS A 275 7.07 19.31 -7.97
C HIS A 275 8.48 19.02 -7.46
N HIS A 276 8.59 18.38 -6.30
CA HIS A 276 9.85 17.86 -5.78
C HIS A 276 10.18 16.54 -6.48
N HIS A 277 11.24 16.54 -7.27
CA HIS A 277 11.72 15.33 -7.93
C HIS A 277 12.35 14.35 -6.91
N GLU A 278 12.33 13.06 -7.20
CA GLU A 278 12.87 12.02 -6.32
C GLU A 278 14.39 12.09 -6.10
N ASN A 279 15.13 12.79 -6.95
CA ASN A 279 16.58 13.00 -6.81
C ASN A 279 16.98 13.97 -5.69
N LYS A 280 16.01 14.57 -4.98
CA LYS A 280 16.19 15.43 -3.79
C LYS A 280 16.82 16.81 -4.02
N ILE A 281 17.12 17.15 -5.24
CA ILE A 281 17.72 18.47 -5.62
C ILE A 281 16.92 19.19 -6.69
N LYS A 282 16.23 18.46 -7.54
CA LYS A 282 15.49 19.03 -8.67
C LYS A 282 14.08 19.43 -8.29
N MET A 283 13.66 20.59 -8.78
CA MET A 283 12.28 21.05 -8.76
C MET A 283 11.78 21.24 -10.19
N GLN A 284 10.59 20.72 -10.52
CA GLN A 284 9.94 20.85 -11.82
C GLN A 284 8.68 21.69 -11.70
N GLU A 285 8.52 22.73 -12.50
CA GLU A 285 7.28 23.48 -12.58
C GLU A 285 6.32 22.79 -13.54
N VAL A 286 5.19 22.31 -13.02
CA VAL A 286 4.20 21.53 -13.75
C VAL A 286 2.79 22.10 -13.59
N PRO A 287 1.87 21.89 -14.55
CA PRO A 287 0.47 22.29 -14.40
C PRO A 287 -0.17 21.62 -13.16
N LYS A 288 -0.82 22.42 -12.31
CA LYS A 288 -1.52 21.93 -11.11
C LYS A 288 -2.54 20.83 -11.43
N LYS A 289 -3.24 20.97 -12.57
CA LYS A 289 -4.23 19.99 -13.01
C LYS A 289 -3.60 18.62 -13.20
N ILE A 290 -2.44 18.54 -13.84
CA ILE A 290 -1.68 17.31 -14.05
C ILE A 290 -1.10 16.81 -12.72
N HIS A 291 -0.40 17.65 -11.96
CA HIS A 291 0.21 17.28 -10.69
C HIS A 291 -0.80 16.69 -9.70
N ASN A 292 -1.98 17.28 -9.57
CA ASN A 292 -3.02 16.83 -8.62
C ASN A 292 -3.78 15.60 -9.13
N ARG A 293 -3.90 15.42 -10.45
CA ARG A 293 -4.59 14.29 -11.05
C ARG A 293 -3.76 13.01 -10.96
N PHE A 294 -2.48 13.10 -11.28
CA PHE A 294 -1.55 11.99 -11.23
C PHE A 294 -0.90 11.92 -9.83
N THR A 295 -1.64 11.35 -8.87
CA THR A 295 -1.19 11.20 -7.48
C THR A 295 0.07 10.36 -7.39
N HIS A 296 0.93 10.66 -6.41
CA HIS A 296 2.24 10.02 -6.28
C HIS A 296 2.86 10.25 -4.89
N SER A 297 3.84 9.43 -4.54
CA SER A 297 4.82 9.77 -3.51
C SER A 297 5.86 10.69 -4.12
N GLY A 298 5.85 11.96 -3.76
CA GLY A 298 6.84 12.92 -4.24
C GLY A 298 8.18 12.85 -3.52
N GLY A 299 9.18 13.54 -4.06
CA GLY A 299 10.52 13.68 -3.48
C GLY A 299 10.54 14.23 -2.05
N VAL A 300 9.46 14.90 -1.60
CA VAL A 300 9.28 15.39 -0.23
C VAL A 300 9.49 14.28 0.80
N LYS A 301 8.94 13.09 0.58
CA LYS A 301 9.07 11.95 1.48
C LYS A 301 10.53 11.48 1.54
N ASN A 302 11.20 11.43 0.41
CA ASN A 302 12.60 11.03 0.29
C ASN A 302 13.55 12.06 0.95
N ILE A 303 13.21 13.35 0.92
CA ILE A 303 13.98 14.42 1.57
C ILE A 303 13.87 14.27 3.10
N LYS A 304 12.65 14.08 3.63
CA LYS A 304 12.40 13.96 5.07
C LYS A 304 12.93 12.67 5.71
N SER A 305 13.13 11.60 4.94
CA SER A 305 13.67 10.34 5.44
C SER A 305 15.20 10.32 5.61
N THR A 306 15.88 11.42 5.31
CA THR A 306 17.34 11.57 5.40
C THR A 306 17.78 12.43 6.60
N CYS A 307 16.83 12.87 7.44
CA CYS A 307 17.11 13.62 8.68
C CYS A 307 17.02 12.71 9.91
#